data_0346a8048f73890684074e43f325dfe6
#
_entry.id   0346a8048f73890684074e43f325dfe6
#
_cell.length_a   1.000
_cell.length_b   1.000
_cell.length_c   1.000
_cell.angle_alpha   90.00
_cell.angle_beta   90.00
_cell.angle_gamma   90.00
#
_symmetry.space_group_name_H-M   'P 1'
#
loop_
_entity.id
_entity.type
_entity.pdbx_description
1 polymer ?
#
loop_
_entity_poly.entity_id
_entity_poly.type
_entity_poly.pdbx_seq_one_letter_code
_entity_poly.pdbx_strand_id
1 'polypeptide(L)'
;MNKTGIVIILLCFLAAIATVLWERRKVRKTMEEIERMLDAAMTGSFSEATFDESQLYALETKFAHYLSAAETSSRNVAQEKDRIKTLIADISHQTKTPIANLLLYSELLMEETLPASAKANVEALYKQLEKLRFLIDSLVKLSRLENGIISLAPQQAVLQPLLESVVEQYAAKAAEKGLSLQLHDTDISATFDMKWTAEVLANIVDNAIKYTEHGTIRISAVSYEMFARIDISDTGSGIPETEQTKIFARFYRSKAVQEQEGVGIGLYLARQIITGEGGYIKVASVSGKGSTFSVFLPK
;
A
#
# COMPACT_ATOMS: atom_id res chain seq x y z
N MET A 1 49.38 65.34 14.76
CA MET A 1 49.07 64.36 13.74
C MET A 1 49.09 65.06 12.39
N ASN A 2 50.02 64.73 11.51
CA ASN A 2 50.22 65.45 10.26
C ASN A 2 49.03 65.27 9.32
N LYS A 3 48.54 66.35 8.68
CA LYS A 3 47.41 66.31 7.74
C LYS A 3 47.52 65.17 6.69
N THR A 4 48.76 64.90 6.26
CA THR A 4 49.10 63.77 5.32
C THR A 4 48.83 62.42 5.91
N GLY A 5 49.02 62.17 7.23
CA GLY A 5 48.71 60.87 7.88
C GLY A 5 47.22 60.58 7.99
N ILE A 6 46.40 61.61 8.22
CA ILE A 6 44.94 61.47 8.28
C ILE A 6 44.39 61.11 6.89
N VAL A 7 44.89 61.72 5.83
CA VAL A 7 44.49 61.43 4.43
C VAL A 7 44.84 60.01 4.04
N ILE A 8 46.00 59.48 4.41
CA ILE A 8 46.42 58.11 4.13
C ILE A 8 45.50 57.09 4.84
N ILE A 9 45.17 57.34 6.16
CA ILE A 9 44.26 56.47 6.90
C ILE A 9 42.85 56.46 6.28
N LEU A 10 42.37 57.63 5.83
CA LEU A 10 41.05 57.73 5.20
C LEU A 10 41.00 57.01 3.85
N LEU A 11 42.09 57.09 3.05
CA LEU A 11 42.24 56.33 1.79
C LEU A 11 42.30 54.83 2.02
N CYS A 12 43.02 54.33 3.03
CA CYS A 12 43.06 52.94 3.40
C CYS A 12 41.71 52.42 3.86
N PHE A 13 40.97 53.26 4.64
CA PHE A 13 39.63 52.92 5.08
C PHE A 13 38.62 52.83 3.92
N LEU A 14 38.68 53.77 2.98
CA LEU A 14 37.88 53.76 1.75
C LEU A 14 38.20 52.56 0.87
N ALA A 15 39.51 52.20 0.71
CA ALA A 15 39.91 51.02 -0.02
C ALA A 15 39.41 49.71 0.64
N ALA A 16 39.48 49.61 1.98
CA ALA A 16 38.95 48.48 2.72
C ALA A 16 37.41 48.34 2.57
N ILE A 17 36.67 49.46 2.61
CA ILE A 17 35.23 49.46 2.36
C ILE A 17 34.94 49.04 0.92
N ALA A 18 35.69 49.53 -0.06
CA ALA A 18 35.52 49.19 -1.47
C ALA A 18 35.77 47.70 -1.73
N THR A 19 36.81 47.11 -1.13
CA THR A 19 37.06 45.65 -1.23
C THR A 19 35.98 44.83 -0.59
N VAL A 20 35.48 45.17 0.61
CA VAL A 20 34.40 44.50 1.26
C VAL A 20 33.10 44.59 0.45
N LEU A 21 32.80 45.76 -0.12
CA LEU A 21 31.60 45.93 -0.95
C LEU A 21 31.72 45.15 -2.27
N TRP A 22 32.90 45.07 -2.85
CA TRP A 22 33.18 44.28 -4.05
C TRP A 22 33.04 42.79 -3.79
N GLU A 23 33.62 42.28 -2.69
CA GLU A 23 33.41 40.86 -2.27
C GLU A 23 31.97 40.52 -1.99
N ARG A 24 31.26 41.39 -1.26
CA ARG A 24 29.81 41.18 -0.99
C ARG A 24 29.01 41.13 -2.31
N ARG A 25 29.30 41.99 -3.28
CA ARG A 25 28.64 41.97 -4.60
C ARG A 25 28.96 40.69 -5.37
N LYS A 26 30.22 40.22 -5.31
CA LYS A 26 30.63 38.97 -5.95
C LYS A 26 29.90 37.76 -5.35
N VAL A 27 29.89 37.63 -4.03
CA VAL A 27 29.22 36.56 -3.33
C VAL A 27 27.68 36.57 -3.59
N ARG A 28 27.09 37.76 -3.58
CA ARG A 28 25.66 37.92 -3.85
C ARG A 28 25.31 37.46 -5.28
N LYS A 29 26.10 37.86 -6.29
CA LYS A 29 25.92 37.45 -7.68
C LYS A 29 26.03 35.94 -7.84
N THR A 30 27.01 35.31 -7.18
CA THR A 30 27.16 33.84 -7.19
C THR A 30 25.99 33.15 -6.55
N MET A 31 25.47 33.69 -5.44
CA MET A 31 24.31 33.10 -4.75
C MET A 31 23.03 33.20 -5.60
N GLU A 32 22.79 34.36 -6.22
CA GLU A 32 21.65 34.55 -7.14
C GLU A 32 21.72 33.62 -8.38
N GLU A 33 22.92 33.24 -8.79
CA GLU A 33 23.15 32.30 -9.90
C GLU A 33 22.90 30.87 -9.49
N ILE A 34 23.34 30.47 -8.30
CA ILE A 34 23.02 29.12 -7.71
C ILE A 34 21.52 28.97 -7.47
N GLU A 35 20.87 30.03 -6.99
CA GLU A 35 19.41 30.02 -6.78
C GLU A 35 18.66 29.84 -8.11
N ARG A 36 19.03 30.54 -9.15
CA ARG A 36 18.47 30.34 -10.51
C ARG A 36 18.69 28.93 -11.04
N MET A 37 19.88 28.34 -10.81
CA MET A 37 20.17 26.96 -11.22
C MET A 37 19.30 25.96 -10.51
N LEU A 38 19.05 26.14 -9.20
CA LEU A 38 18.16 25.32 -8.40
C LEU A 38 16.71 25.43 -8.87
N ASP A 39 16.23 26.63 -9.12
CA ASP A 39 14.86 26.87 -9.61
C ASP A 39 14.64 26.25 -11.01
N ALA A 40 15.63 26.41 -11.91
CA ALA A 40 15.60 25.78 -13.23
C ALA A 40 15.61 24.23 -13.14
N ALA A 41 16.36 23.68 -12.19
CA ALA A 41 16.37 22.25 -11.92
C ALA A 41 15.02 21.73 -11.41
N MET A 42 14.38 22.46 -10.49
CA MET A 42 13.06 22.11 -9.95
C MET A 42 11.96 22.19 -11.01
N THR A 43 12.09 23.07 -12.00
CA THR A 43 11.12 23.22 -13.11
C THR A 43 11.43 22.34 -14.33
N GLY A 44 12.52 21.56 -14.29
CA GLY A 44 12.95 20.71 -15.41
C GLY A 44 13.48 21.49 -16.62
N SER A 45 13.78 22.78 -16.46
CA SER A 45 14.24 23.68 -17.53
C SER A 45 15.74 23.98 -17.47
N PHE A 46 16.51 23.21 -16.69
CA PHE A 46 17.94 23.40 -16.55
C PHE A 46 18.70 23.13 -17.88
N SER A 47 19.46 24.10 -18.35
CA SER A 47 20.37 23.94 -19.49
C SER A 47 21.70 24.63 -19.18
N GLU A 48 22.81 24.03 -19.62
CA GLU A 48 24.14 24.65 -19.53
C GLU A 48 24.20 25.94 -20.40
N ALA A 49 24.39 27.09 -19.76
CA ALA A 49 24.23 28.37 -20.45
C ALA A 49 25.50 29.05 -20.93
N THR A 50 26.71 28.78 -20.38
CA THR A 50 27.93 29.54 -20.73
C THR A 50 29.22 28.77 -20.45
N PHE A 51 30.14 28.83 -21.41
CA PHE A 51 31.56 28.40 -21.26
C PHE A 51 32.37 29.50 -20.59
N ASP A 52 32.59 29.41 -19.27
CA ASP A 52 33.53 30.25 -18.54
C ASP A 52 34.40 29.35 -17.63
N GLU A 53 35.74 29.58 -17.60
CA GLU A 53 36.72 28.80 -16.80
C GLU A 53 36.61 29.08 -15.28
N SER A 54 35.47 29.52 -14.78
CA SER A 54 35.27 29.84 -13.37
C SER A 54 34.91 28.59 -12.53
N GLN A 55 35.11 28.68 -11.21
CA GLN A 55 34.68 27.64 -10.27
C GLN A 55 33.15 27.39 -10.32
N LEU A 56 32.39 28.40 -10.76
CA LEU A 56 30.95 28.32 -10.96
C LEU A 56 30.61 27.38 -12.12
N TYR A 57 31.33 27.42 -13.23
CA TYR A 57 31.16 26.51 -14.36
C TYR A 57 31.42 25.05 -13.98
N ALA A 58 32.48 24.80 -13.17
CA ALA A 58 32.73 23.45 -12.67
C ALA A 58 31.58 22.92 -11.76
N LEU A 59 30.95 23.81 -11.01
CA LEU A 59 29.78 23.48 -10.22
C LEU A 59 28.54 23.21 -11.10
N GLU A 60 28.31 24.07 -12.09
CA GLU A 60 27.22 23.94 -13.07
C GLU A 60 27.32 22.61 -13.84
N THR A 61 28.48 22.24 -14.33
CA THR A 61 28.72 20.96 -15.01
C THR A 61 28.49 19.77 -14.12
N LYS A 62 28.94 19.80 -12.84
CA LYS A 62 28.66 18.74 -11.87
C LYS A 62 27.17 18.63 -11.57
N PHE A 63 26.50 19.75 -11.49
CA PHE A 63 25.05 19.80 -11.20
C PHE A 63 24.24 19.27 -12.38
N ALA A 64 24.56 19.68 -13.61
CA ALA A 64 24.00 19.14 -14.85
C ALA A 64 24.17 17.62 -14.94
N HIS A 65 25.37 17.13 -14.65
CA HIS A 65 25.64 15.69 -14.63
C HIS A 65 24.80 14.95 -13.57
N TYR A 66 24.67 15.53 -12.36
CA TYR A 66 23.85 14.96 -11.30
C TYR A 66 22.35 14.91 -11.69
N LEU A 67 21.83 16.01 -12.25
CA LEU A 67 20.43 16.07 -12.71
C LEU A 67 20.16 15.06 -13.84
N SER A 68 21.03 14.98 -14.82
CA SER A 68 20.93 14.00 -15.91
C SER A 68 20.97 12.56 -15.41
N ALA A 69 21.85 12.27 -14.43
CA ALA A 69 21.90 10.96 -13.79
C ALA A 69 20.61 10.66 -12.98
N ALA A 70 20.10 11.64 -12.24
CA ALA A 70 18.86 11.52 -11.48
C ALA A 70 17.64 11.33 -12.39
N GLU A 71 17.54 12.08 -13.49
CA GLU A 71 16.49 11.93 -14.50
C GLU A 71 16.54 10.55 -15.16
N THR A 72 17.74 10.10 -15.55
CA THR A 72 17.97 8.78 -16.13
C THR A 72 17.55 7.67 -15.14
N SER A 73 17.95 7.81 -13.89
CA SER A 73 17.56 6.87 -12.82
C SER A 73 16.03 6.83 -12.63
N SER A 74 15.40 8.00 -12.56
CA SER A 74 13.93 8.10 -12.44
C SER A 74 13.22 7.45 -13.63
N ARG A 75 13.71 7.70 -14.84
CA ARG A 75 13.17 7.10 -16.07
C ARG A 75 13.34 5.58 -16.09
N ASN A 76 14.50 5.07 -15.67
CA ASN A 76 14.74 3.63 -15.57
C ASN A 76 13.80 2.96 -14.56
N VAL A 77 13.58 3.58 -13.39
CA VAL A 77 12.63 3.10 -12.39
C VAL A 77 11.21 3.07 -12.95
N ALA A 78 10.78 4.10 -13.67
CA ALA A 78 9.48 4.15 -14.31
C ALA A 78 9.32 3.04 -15.38
N GLN A 79 10.32 2.84 -16.22
CA GLN A 79 10.34 1.78 -17.25
C GLN A 79 10.29 0.38 -16.63
N GLU A 80 11.07 0.13 -15.57
CA GLU A 80 11.05 -1.16 -14.88
C GLU A 80 9.70 -1.42 -14.22
N LYS A 81 9.07 -0.40 -13.63
CA LYS A 81 7.70 -0.47 -13.10
C LYS A 81 6.68 -0.84 -14.18
N ASP A 82 6.75 -0.21 -15.37
CA ASP A 82 5.85 -0.53 -16.48
C ASP A 82 6.10 -1.95 -17.04
N ARG A 83 7.35 -2.37 -17.09
CA ARG A 83 7.72 -3.75 -17.47
C ARG A 83 7.14 -4.78 -16.50
N ILE A 84 7.30 -4.56 -15.20
CA ILE A 84 6.72 -5.42 -14.16
C ILE A 84 5.19 -5.45 -14.27
N LYS A 85 4.54 -4.31 -14.52
CA LYS A 85 3.09 -4.21 -14.75
C LYS A 85 2.62 -5.11 -15.89
N THR A 86 3.30 -5.03 -17.03
CA THR A 86 2.98 -5.85 -18.20
C THR A 86 3.18 -7.33 -17.90
N LEU A 87 4.32 -7.70 -17.32
CA LEU A 87 4.62 -9.09 -16.95
C LEU A 87 3.56 -9.68 -16.00
N ILE A 88 3.12 -8.92 -14.98
CA ILE A 88 2.08 -9.35 -14.05
C ILE A 88 0.74 -9.53 -14.76
N ALA A 89 0.40 -8.62 -15.67
CA ALA A 89 -0.82 -8.74 -16.47
C ALA A 89 -0.80 -10.00 -17.35
N ASP A 90 0.31 -10.24 -18.02
CA ASP A 90 0.49 -11.41 -18.89
C ASP A 90 0.43 -12.72 -18.10
N ILE A 91 1.15 -12.82 -16.99
CA ILE A 91 1.09 -14.00 -16.09
C ILE A 91 -0.34 -14.20 -15.59
N SER A 92 -1.02 -13.13 -15.18
CA SER A 92 -2.41 -13.22 -14.71
C SER A 92 -3.35 -13.80 -15.77
N HIS A 93 -3.25 -13.31 -17.00
CA HIS A 93 -4.09 -13.80 -18.11
C HIS A 93 -3.72 -15.23 -18.53
N GLN A 94 -2.43 -15.50 -18.68
CA GLN A 94 -1.97 -16.81 -19.15
C GLN A 94 -2.16 -17.93 -18.13
N THR A 95 -2.25 -17.63 -16.84
CA THR A 95 -2.52 -18.62 -15.79
C THR A 95 -4.00 -18.80 -15.50
N LYS A 96 -4.82 -17.74 -15.59
CA LYS A 96 -6.27 -17.82 -15.34
C LYS A 96 -6.98 -18.76 -16.30
N THR A 97 -6.67 -18.68 -17.58
CA THR A 97 -7.33 -19.49 -18.61
C THR A 97 -7.15 -21.00 -18.41
N PRO A 98 -5.93 -21.56 -18.26
CA PRO A 98 -5.78 -23.00 -18.02
C PRO A 98 -6.40 -23.44 -16.69
N ILE A 99 -6.35 -22.62 -15.64
CA ILE A 99 -6.98 -22.96 -14.36
C ILE A 99 -8.49 -23.00 -14.50
N ALA A 100 -9.11 -22.02 -15.18
CA ALA A 100 -10.55 -22.02 -15.44
C ALA A 100 -11.00 -23.24 -16.24
N ASN A 101 -10.22 -23.65 -17.26
CA ASN A 101 -10.50 -24.87 -18.02
C ASN A 101 -10.38 -26.13 -17.16
N LEU A 102 -9.36 -26.22 -16.31
CA LEU A 102 -9.20 -27.36 -15.40
C LEU A 102 -10.31 -27.44 -14.37
N LEU A 103 -10.78 -26.32 -13.84
CA LEU A 103 -11.95 -26.25 -12.95
C LEU A 103 -13.20 -26.73 -13.67
N LEU A 104 -13.46 -26.22 -14.89
CA LEU A 104 -14.60 -26.65 -15.71
C LEU A 104 -14.57 -28.15 -15.99
N TYR A 105 -13.43 -28.71 -16.39
CA TYR A 105 -13.32 -30.16 -16.61
C TYR A 105 -13.52 -30.97 -15.35
N SER A 106 -13.08 -30.45 -14.19
CA SER A 106 -13.30 -31.11 -12.92
C SER A 106 -14.79 -31.08 -12.52
N GLU A 107 -15.51 -29.98 -12.80
CA GLU A 107 -16.95 -29.86 -12.60
C GLU A 107 -17.73 -30.85 -13.49
N LEU A 108 -17.41 -30.91 -14.79
CA LEU A 108 -18.02 -31.84 -15.74
C LEU A 108 -17.78 -33.30 -15.32
N LEU A 109 -16.57 -33.65 -14.86
CA LEU A 109 -16.28 -34.99 -14.33
C LEU A 109 -17.06 -35.32 -13.06
N MET A 110 -17.36 -34.34 -12.22
CA MET A 110 -18.20 -34.56 -11.01
C MET A 110 -19.66 -34.82 -11.34
N GLU A 111 -20.16 -34.39 -12.51
CA GLU A 111 -21.51 -34.67 -13.00
C GLU A 111 -21.64 -36.08 -13.58
N GLU A 112 -20.51 -36.72 -13.96
CA GLU A 112 -20.52 -38.09 -14.51
C GLU A 112 -20.66 -39.17 -13.42
N THR A 113 -21.12 -40.35 -13.84
CA THR A 113 -21.20 -41.53 -12.95
C THR A 113 -19.83 -42.15 -12.76
N LEU A 114 -19.09 -41.67 -11.75
CA LEU A 114 -17.77 -42.14 -11.42
C LEU A 114 -17.76 -43.16 -10.27
N PRO A 115 -16.80 -44.12 -10.25
CA PRO A 115 -16.53 -44.90 -9.04
C PRO A 115 -16.19 -44.02 -7.86
N ALA A 116 -16.56 -44.40 -6.63
CA ALA A 116 -16.39 -43.58 -5.43
C ALA A 116 -14.95 -43.09 -5.22
N SER A 117 -13.94 -43.91 -5.53
CA SER A 117 -12.53 -43.53 -5.45
C SER A 117 -12.14 -42.45 -6.48
N ALA A 118 -12.67 -42.54 -7.70
CA ALA A 118 -12.43 -41.57 -8.75
C ALA A 118 -13.11 -40.22 -8.41
N LYS A 119 -14.34 -40.27 -7.90
CA LYS A 119 -15.07 -39.08 -7.47
C LYS A 119 -14.32 -38.32 -6.36
N ALA A 120 -13.83 -39.03 -5.34
CA ALA A 120 -13.03 -38.42 -4.27
C ALA A 120 -11.75 -37.76 -4.80
N ASN A 121 -11.09 -38.36 -5.80
CA ASN A 121 -9.90 -37.76 -6.43
C ASN A 121 -10.24 -36.51 -7.24
N VAL A 122 -11.36 -36.48 -7.97
CA VAL A 122 -11.80 -35.30 -8.72
C VAL A 122 -12.18 -34.15 -7.76
N GLU A 123 -12.89 -34.45 -6.67
CA GLU A 123 -13.19 -33.46 -5.63
C GLU A 123 -11.91 -32.89 -4.98
N ALA A 124 -10.94 -33.72 -4.70
CA ALA A 124 -9.64 -33.28 -4.18
C ALA A 124 -8.87 -32.40 -5.19
N LEU A 125 -8.89 -32.78 -6.47
CA LEU A 125 -8.30 -32.00 -7.56
C LEU A 125 -8.99 -30.63 -7.68
N TYR A 126 -10.30 -30.59 -7.70
CA TYR A 126 -11.08 -29.36 -7.76
C TYR A 126 -10.70 -28.39 -6.63
N LYS A 127 -10.64 -28.87 -5.38
CA LYS A 127 -10.20 -28.08 -4.23
C LYS A 127 -8.79 -27.51 -4.38
N GLN A 128 -7.86 -28.30 -4.95
CA GLN A 128 -6.49 -27.82 -5.19
C GLN A 128 -6.44 -26.75 -6.30
N LEU A 129 -7.25 -26.89 -7.33
CA LEU A 129 -7.36 -25.89 -8.41
C LEU A 129 -7.99 -24.58 -7.90
N GLU A 130 -9.03 -24.64 -7.07
CA GLU A 130 -9.61 -23.48 -6.40
C GLU A 130 -8.57 -22.75 -5.55
N LYS A 131 -7.80 -23.48 -4.76
CA LYS A 131 -6.71 -22.95 -3.97
C LYS A 131 -5.62 -22.28 -4.82
N LEU A 132 -5.26 -22.92 -5.97
CA LEU A 132 -4.27 -22.36 -6.90
C LEU A 132 -4.80 -21.08 -7.55
N ARG A 133 -6.06 -21.03 -7.97
CA ARG A 133 -6.73 -19.85 -8.50
C ARG A 133 -6.65 -18.70 -7.50
N PHE A 134 -7.04 -18.95 -6.26
CA PHE A 134 -6.98 -17.96 -5.19
C PHE A 134 -5.57 -17.44 -4.90
N LEU A 135 -4.57 -18.34 -4.94
CA LEU A 135 -3.15 -17.99 -4.79
C LEU A 135 -2.69 -17.01 -5.86
N ILE A 136 -2.97 -17.33 -7.12
CA ILE A 136 -2.54 -16.51 -8.26
C ILE A 136 -3.25 -15.15 -8.22
N ASP A 137 -4.56 -15.10 -7.98
CA ASP A 137 -5.31 -13.86 -7.88
C ASP A 137 -4.78 -12.97 -6.74
N SER A 138 -4.49 -13.55 -5.59
CA SER A 138 -3.92 -12.84 -4.44
C SER A 138 -2.51 -12.32 -4.72
N LEU A 139 -1.66 -13.12 -5.37
CA LEU A 139 -0.29 -12.74 -5.74
C LEU A 139 -0.29 -11.58 -6.77
N VAL A 140 -1.18 -11.64 -7.75
CA VAL A 140 -1.35 -10.57 -8.76
C VAL A 140 -1.83 -9.27 -8.11
N LYS A 141 -2.85 -9.34 -7.22
CA LYS A 141 -3.34 -8.17 -6.47
C LYS A 141 -2.20 -7.55 -5.63
N LEU A 142 -1.47 -8.39 -4.91
CA LEU A 142 -0.36 -7.97 -4.06
C LEU A 142 0.75 -7.30 -4.87
N SER A 143 1.19 -7.96 -5.95
CA SER A 143 2.25 -7.44 -6.80
C SER A 143 1.86 -6.11 -7.44
N ARG A 144 0.60 -5.93 -7.86
CA ARG A 144 0.09 -4.65 -8.37
C ARG A 144 0.09 -3.55 -7.32
N LEU A 145 -0.26 -3.89 -6.08
CA LEU A 145 -0.26 -2.93 -4.97
C LEU A 145 1.16 -2.49 -4.62
N GLU A 146 2.10 -3.44 -4.45
CA GLU A 146 3.49 -3.16 -4.07
C GLU A 146 4.26 -2.37 -5.11
N ASN A 147 4.00 -2.62 -6.38
CA ASN A 147 4.60 -1.86 -7.46
C ASN A 147 3.87 -0.53 -7.73
N GLY A 148 2.90 -0.13 -6.90
CA GLY A 148 2.13 1.10 -7.05
C GLY A 148 1.37 1.16 -8.40
N ILE A 149 1.02 0.00 -8.95
CA ILE A 149 0.17 -0.13 -10.15
C ILE A 149 -1.29 0.12 -9.77
N ILE A 150 -1.67 -0.30 -8.55
CA ILE A 150 -2.93 0.07 -7.94
C ILE A 150 -2.73 1.42 -7.28
N SER A 151 -3.38 2.44 -7.82
CA SER A 151 -3.53 3.73 -7.17
C SER A 151 -4.80 3.70 -6.33
N LEU A 152 -4.65 3.83 -5.02
CA LEU A 152 -5.76 4.05 -4.11
C LEU A 152 -6.30 5.46 -4.34
N ALA A 153 -7.61 5.61 -4.36
CA ALA A 153 -8.31 6.87 -4.53
C ALA A 153 -9.25 7.13 -3.33
N PRO A 154 -8.71 7.37 -2.13
CA PRO A 154 -9.52 7.58 -0.94
C PRO A 154 -10.36 8.84 -1.08
N GLN A 155 -11.65 8.73 -0.74
CA GLN A 155 -12.63 9.81 -0.74
C GLN A 155 -13.39 9.81 0.58
N GLN A 156 -13.83 10.98 1.02
CA GLN A 156 -14.66 11.08 2.21
C GLN A 156 -16.06 10.54 1.91
N ALA A 157 -16.48 9.52 2.65
CA ALA A 157 -17.78 8.88 2.50
C ALA A 157 -18.31 8.33 3.83
N VAL A 158 -19.61 8.11 3.92
CA VAL A 158 -20.25 7.44 5.06
C VAL A 158 -19.92 5.95 5.03
N LEU A 159 -19.64 5.36 6.19
CA LEU A 159 -19.24 3.93 6.31
C LEU A 159 -20.40 2.98 6.09
N GLN A 160 -21.65 3.36 6.38
CA GLN A 160 -22.82 2.47 6.35
C GLN A 160 -22.96 1.70 5.01
N PRO A 161 -22.94 2.33 3.82
CA PRO A 161 -23.07 1.60 2.55
C PRO A 161 -21.94 0.59 2.31
N LEU A 162 -20.73 0.90 2.76
CA LEU A 162 -19.58 0.00 2.69
C LEU A 162 -19.82 -1.25 3.57
N LEU A 163 -20.24 -1.04 4.81
CA LEU A 163 -20.48 -2.13 5.77
C LEU A 163 -21.64 -3.01 5.34
N GLU A 164 -22.74 -2.41 4.84
CA GLU A 164 -23.90 -3.14 4.29
C GLU A 164 -23.49 -4.02 3.11
N SER A 165 -22.70 -3.51 2.17
CA SER A 165 -22.24 -4.29 1.01
C SER A 165 -21.44 -5.54 1.42
N VAL A 166 -20.60 -5.42 2.45
CA VAL A 166 -19.80 -6.54 2.96
C VAL A 166 -20.69 -7.55 3.68
N VAL A 167 -21.64 -7.07 4.48
CA VAL A 167 -22.60 -7.98 5.18
C VAL A 167 -23.44 -8.73 4.17
N GLU A 168 -23.98 -8.06 3.17
CA GLU A 168 -24.80 -8.70 2.12
C GLU A 168 -24.00 -9.78 1.37
N GLN A 169 -22.75 -9.51 1.02
CA GLN A 169 -21.86 -10.47 0.36
C GLN A 169 -21.64 -11.75 1.17
N TYR A 170 -21.57 -11.65 2.49
CA TYR A 170 -21.21 -12.78 3.36
C TYR A 170 -22.38 -13.37 4.16
N ALA A 171 -23.59 -12.80 4.05
CA ALA A 171 -24.77 -13.25 4.78
C ALA A 171 -25.12 -14.72 4.51
N ALA A 172 -25.15 -15.14 3.24
CA ALA A 172 -25.42 -16.52 2.86
C ALA A 172 -24.37 -17.48 3.43
N LYS A 173 -23.08 -17.17 3.30
CA LYS A 173 -21.98 -18.00 3.81
C LYS A 173 -22.01 -18.14 5.33
N ALA A 174 -22.34 -17.07 6.05
CA ALA A 174 -22.51 -17.11 7.50
C ALA A 174 -23.71 -17.98 7.91
N ALA A 175 -24.84 -17.81 7.21
CA ALA A 175 -26.07 -18.58 7.46
C ALA A 175 -25.88 -20.09 7.20
N GLU A 176 -25.21 -20.48 6.13
CA GLU A 176 -24.86 -21.88 5.82
C GLU A 176 -24.06 -22.54 6.95
N LYS A 177 -23.23 -21.77 7.65
CA LYS A 177 -22.44 -22.23 8.78
C LYS A 177 -23.17 -22.10 10.12
N GLY A 178 -24.43 -21.58 10.12
CA GLY A 178 -25.21 -21.35 11.34
C GLY A 178 -24.69 -20.20 12.21
N LEU A 179 -23.98 -19.24 11.65
CA LEU A 179 -23.43 -18.08 12.34
C LEU A 179 -24.37 -16.87 12.21
N SER A 180 -24.46 -16.08 13.28
CA SER A 180 -25.15 -14.78 13.28
C SER A 180 -24.21 -13.68 12.86
N LEU A 181 -24.42 -13.07 11.69
CA LEU A 181 -23.68 -11.89 11.21
C LEU A 181 -24.52 -10.64 11.50
N GLN A 182 -23.99 -9.74 12.33
CA GLN A 182 -24.69 -8.55 12.83
C GLN A 182 -23.96 -7.29 12.46
N LEU A 183 -24.68 -6.31 11.92
CA LEU A 183 -24.21 -4.97 11.66
C LEU A 183 -24.89 -3.98 12.60
N HIS A 184 -24.11 -3.11 13.22
CA HIS A 184 -24.63 -1.96 13.95
C HIS A 184 -24.64 -0.75 13.02
N ASP A 185 -25.78 -0.08 12.90
CA ASP A 185 -25.94 1.12 12.08
C ASP A 185 -25.01 2.23 12.52
N THR A 186 -24.52 3.00 11.54
CA THR A 186 -23.58 4.11 11.77
C THR A 186 -23.77 5.22 10.75
N ASP A 187 -23.63 6.46 11.21
CA ASP A 187 -23.57 7.67 10.38
C ASP A 187 -22.13 8.24 10.22
N ILE A 188 -21.15 7.49 10.71
CA ILE A 188 -19.75 7.88 10.72
C ILE A 188 -19.21 7.94 9.30
N SER A 189 -18.51 9.05 8.99
CA SER A 189 -17.78 9.23 7.75
C SER A 189 -16.28 9.11 7.98
N ALA A 190 -15.57 8.61 6.95
CA ALA A 190 -14.12 8.49 6.90
C ALA A 190 -13.60 8.72 5.48
N THR A 191 -12.29 8.86 5.33
CA THR A 191 -11.61 8.97 4.04
C THR A 191 -11.04 7.60 3.67
N PHE A 192 -11.58 6.98 2.61
CA PHE A 192 -11.21 5.62 2.18
C PHE A 192 -11.55 5.39 0.70
N ASP A 193 -10.94 4.36 0.11
CA ASP A 193 -11.30 3.85 -1.21
C ASP A 193 -12.38 2.77 -1.06
N MET A 194 -13.59 3.04 -1.56
CA MET A 194 -14.75 2.15 -1.42
C MET A 194 -14.45 0.71 -1.83
N LYS A 195 -13.79 0.53 -2.97
CA LYS A 195 -13.47 -0.79 -3.53
C LYS A 195 -12.43 -1.54 -2.69
N TRP A 196 -11.34 -0.86 -2.36
CA TRP A 196 -10.21 -1.51 -1.69
C TRP A 196 -10.48 -1.72 -0.20
N THR A 197 -11.15 -0.79 0.46
CA THR A 197 -11.58 -0.97 1.84
C THR A 197 -12.64 -2.08 1.96
N ALA A 198 -13.57 -2.21 0.99
CA ALA A 198 -14.48 -3.36 0.93
C ALA A 198 -13.73 -4.70 0.85
N GLU A 199 -12.68 -4.79 0.02
CA GLU A 199 -11.82 -5.98 -0.06
C GLU A 199 -11.12 -6.29 1.28
N VAL A 200 -10.68 -5.26 2.02
CA VAL A 200 -10.09 -5.41 3.37
C VAL A 200 -11.10 -6.01 4.34
N LEU A 201 -12.29 -5.40 4.43
CA LEU A 201 -13.33 -5.85 5.35
C LEU A 201 -13.81 -7.26 4.97
N ALA A 202 -13.96 -7.55 3.67
CA ALA A 202 -14.28 -8.86 3.14
C ALA A 202 -13.27 -9.94 3.60
N ASN A 203 -11.97 -9.66 3.51
CA ASN A 203 -10.92 -10.56 3.99
C ASN A 203 -11.01 -10.82 5.51
N ILE A 204 -11.36 -9.81 6.30
CA ILE A 204 -11.48 -9.94 7.75
C ILE A 204 -12.75 -10.71 8.12
N VAL A 205 -13.90 -10.40 7.47
CA VAL A 205 -15.17 -11.09 7.69
C VAL A 205 -15.08 -12.55 7.26
N ASP A 206 -14.44 -12.84 6.13
CA ASP A 206 -14.19 -14.21 5.67
C ASP A 206 -13.39 -15.02 6.69
N ASN A 207 -12.33 -14.42 7.26
CA ASN A 207 -11.58 -15.04 8.34
C ASN A 207 -12.46 -15.24 9.60
N ALA A 208 -13.27 -14.28 9.99
CA ALA A 208 -14.18 -14.41 11.12
C ALA A 208 -15.16 -15.57 10.93
N ILE A 209 -15.79 -15.71 9.75
CA ILE A 209 -16.68 -16.84 9.42
C ILE A 209 -15.91 -18.16 9.45
N LYS A 210 -14.70 -18.17 8.88
CA LYS A 210 -13.90 -19.37 8.77
C LYS A 210 -13.49 -19.93 10.13
N TYR A 211 -13.05 -19.08 11.05
CA TYR A 211 -12.50 -19.47 12.34
C TYR A 211 -13.51 -19.47 13.51
N THR A 212 -14.79 -19.18 13.21
CA THR A 212 -15.89 -19.33 14.17
C THR A 212 -16.70 -20.55 13.79
N GLU A 213 -16.79 -21.53 14.69
CA GLU A 213 -17.63 -22.73 14.49
C GLU A 213 -19.09 -22.45 14.82
N HIS A 214 -19.34 -21.81 15.95
CA HIS A 214 -20.66 -21.43 16.42
C HIS A 214 -20.61 -20.05 17.08
N GLY A 215 -21.64 -19.24 16.91
CA GLY A 215 -21.77 -17.96 17.59
C GLY A 215 -22.05 -16.80 16.68
N THR A 216 -21.40 -15.67 16.94
CA THR A 216 -21.75 -14.38 16.34
C THR A 216 -20.52 -13.66 15.79
N ILE A 217 -20.71 -13.02 14.64
CA ILE A 217 -19.77 -12.04 14.07
C ILE A 217 -20.47 -10.69 14.10
N ARG A 218 -19.85 -9.70 14.74
CA ARG A 218 -20.41 -8.36 14.91
C ARG A 218 -19.53 -7.33 14.22
N ILE A 219 -20.16 -6.45 13.44
CA ILE A 219 -19.52 -5.32 12.77
C ILE A 219 -20.09 -4.05 13.38
N SER A 220 -19.22 -3.14 13.82
CA SER A 220 -19.60 -1.84 14.37
C SER A 220 -18.56 -0.79 14.04
N ALA A 221 -18.95 0.48 14.09
CA ALA A 221 -18.03 1.61 13.88
C ALA A 221 -18.05 2.54 15.10
N VAL A 222 -16.89 3.15 15.38
CA VAL A 222 -16.69 4.12 16.46
C VAL A 222 -15.92 5.31 15.91
N SER A 223 -16.38 6.52 16.23
CA SER A 223 -15.76 7.77 15.81
C SER A 223 -14.76 8.26 16.86
N TYR A 224 -13.54 8.58 16.42
CA TYR A 224 -12.53 9.30 17.19
C TYR A 224 -12.24 10.64 16.51
N GLU A 225 -11.40 11.46 17.13
CA GLU A 225 -11.06 12.79 16.61
C GLU A 225 -10.42 12.76 15.23
N MET A 226 -9.41 11.89 15.03
CA MET A 226 -8.63 11.80 13.78
C MET A 226 -8.97 10.56 12.94
N PHE A 227 -9.67 9.57 13.50
CA PHE A 227 -9.95 8.31 12.84
C PHE A 227 -11.38 7.85 13.08
N ALA A 228 -11.94 7.17 12.09
CA ALA A 228 -13.06 6.27 12.28
C ALA A 228 -12.52 4.84 12.44
N ARG A 229 -13.01 4.09 13.45
CA ARG A 229 -12.63 2.70 13.69
C ARG A 229 -13.78 1.79 13.34
N ILE A 230 -13.53 0.79 12.51
CA ILE A 230 -14.45 -0.31 12.23
C ILE A 230 -13.96 -1.53 13.00
N ASP A 231 -14.80 -2.08 13.86
CA ASP A 231 -14.52 -3.30 14.62
C ASP A 231 -15.28 -4.48 14.02
N ILE A 232 -14.55 -5.55 13.70
CA ILE A 232 -15.12 -6.85 13.31
C ILE A 232 -14.73 -7.83 14.39
N SER A 233 -15.73 -8.24 15.20
CA SER A 233 -15.55 -9.11 16.36
C SER A 233 -16.18 -10.45 16.09
N ASP A 234 -15.45 -11.53 16.33
CA ASP A 234 -15.89 -12.92 16.26
C ASP A 234 -15.83 -13.62 17.63
N THR A 235 -16.62 -14.67 17.79
CA THR A 235 -16.59 -15.54 18.96
C THR A 235 -15.88 -16.87 18.69
N GLY A 236 -14.92 -16.86 17.78
CA GLY A 236 -14.22 -18.04 17.29
C GLY A 236 -13.08 -18.53 18.18
N SER A 237 -12.16 -19.28 17.58
CA SER A 237 -11.04 -19.92 18.29
C SER A 237 -10.05 -18.93 18.92
N GLY A 238 -10.08 -17.66 18.51
CA GLY A 238 -9.09 -16.66 18.93
C GLY A 238 -7.68 -16.92 18.38
N ILE A 239 -6.76 -16.01 18.72
CA ILE A 239 -5.38 -15.99 18.22
C ILE A 239 -4.43 -15.87 19.42
N PRO A 240 -3.48 -16.79 19.60
CA PRO A 240 -2.46 -16.69 20.65
C PRO A 240 -1.68 -15.38 20.54
N GLU A 241 -1.34 -14.77 21.67
CA GLU A 241 -0.63 -13.48 21.71
C GLU A 241 0.69 -13.50 20.91
N THR A 242 1.41 -14.62 20.94
CA THR A 242 2.67 -14.83 20.21
C THR A 242 2.52 -14.83 18.68
N GLU A 243 1.30 -14.94 18.18
CA GLU A 243 0.95 -14.99 16.76
C GLU A 243 0.28 -13.70 16.24
N GLN A 244 -0.28 -12.86 17.12
CA GLN A 244 -1.05 -11.67 16.71
C GLN A 244 -0.27 -10.67 15.84
N THR A 245 1.04 -10.57 16.02
CA THR A 245 1.88 -9.75 15.14
C THR A 245 2.23 -10.46 13.85
N LYS A 246 2.30 -11.78 13.85
CA LYS A 246 2.73 -12.63 12.72
C LYS A 246 1.63 -12.86 11.70
N ILE A 247 0.34 -12.81 12.10
CA ILE A 247 -0.80 -13.04 11.20
C ILE A 247 -0.87 -12.04 10.04
N PHE A 248 -0.18 -10.91 10.14
CA PHE A 248 -0.05 -9.91 9.08
C PHE A 248 1.19 -10.12 8.19
N ALA A 249 1.99 -11.18 8.42
CA ALA A 249 3.11 -11.52 7.55
C ALA A 249 2.62 -12.30 6.32
N ARG A 250 3.35 -12.16 5.19
CA ARG A 250 3.05 -12.92 3.97
C ARG A 250 3.14 -14.41 4.20
N PHE A 251 2.15 -15.15 3.68
CA PHE A 251 2.09 -16.61 3.73
C PHE A 251 2.08 -17.18 5.16
N TYR A 252 1.91 -16.32 6.17
CA TYR A 252 1.84 -16.80 7.55
C TYR A 252 0.49 -17.45 7.81
N ARG A 253 0.55 -18.64 8.44
CA ARG A 253 -0.61 -19.38 8.95
C ARG A 253 -0.22 -20.03 10.26
N SER A 254 -1.10 -19.91 11.25
CA SER A 254 -0.93 -20.62 12.52
C SER A 254 -0.93 -22.13 12.31
N LYS A 255 -0.10 -22.84 13.05
CA LYS A 255 -0.06 -24.31 13.00
C LYS A 255 -1.41 -24.92 13.39
N ALA A 256 -2.16 -24.28 14.30
CA ALA A 256 -3.45 -24.73 14.76
C ALA A 256 -4.54 -24.74 13.66
N VAL A 257 -4.36 -23.99 12.56
CA VAL A 257 -5.34 -23.81 11.49
C VAL A 257 -4.80 -24.16 10.10
N GLN A 258 -3.72 -24.94 10.03
CA GLN A 258 -3.11 -25.34 8.75
C GLN A 258 -4.03 -26.18 7.86
N GLU A 259 -4.94 -26.95 8.46
CA GLU A 259 -5.92 -27.79 7.72
C GLU A 259 -7.07 -26.98 7.11
N GLN A 260 -7.31 -25.76 7.59
CA GLN A 260 -8.37 -24.92 7.04
C GLN A 260 -7.94 -24.27 5.72
N GLU A 261 -8.87 -23.92 4.86
CA GLU A 261 -8.57 -23.29 3.57
C GLU A 261 -7.91 -21.91 3.76
N GLY A 262 -6.97 -21.55 2.88
CA GLY A 262 -6.35 -20.23 2.82
C GLY A 262 -4.86 -20.28 2.58
N VAL A 263 -4.31 -19.12 2.21
CA VAL A 263 -2.94 -18.96 1.72
C VAL A 263 -2.09 -18.07 2.63
N GLY A 264 -2.72 -17.32 3.55
CA GLY A 264 -2.01 -16.39 4.44
C GLY A 264 -1.61 -15.08 3.75
N ILE A 265 -2.35 -14.64 2.72
CA ILE A 265 -2.10 -13.35 2.03
C ILE A 265 -3.15 -12.30 2.40
N GLY A 266 -4.38 -12.69 2.74
CA GLY A 266 -5.51 -11.77 2.93
C GLY A 266 -5.27 -10.67 3.96
N LEU A 267 -4.80 -11.00 5.16
CA LEU A 267 -4.50 -10.01 6.21
C LEU A 267 -3.28 -9.15 5.89
N TYR A 268 -2.28 -9.69 5.20
CA TYR A 268 -1.16 -8.89 4.72
C TYR A 268 -1.63 -7.86 3.69
N LEU A 269 -2.43 -8.26 2.69
CA LEU A 269 -3.01 -7.37 1.70
C LEU A 269 -3.89 -6.30 2.36
N ALA A 270 -4.74 -6.69 3.30
CA ALA A 270 -5.56 -5.78 4.08
C ALA A 270 -4.73 -4.70 4.77
N ARG A 271 -3.63 -5.08 5.42
CA ARG A 271 -2.73 -4.14 6.08
C ARG A 271 -2.06 -3.18 5.09
N GLN A 272 -1.64 -3.67 3.91
CA GLN A 272 -1.01 -2.83 2.88
C GLN A 272 -2.00 -1.78 2.33
N ILE A 273 -3.24 -2.17 2.05
CA ILE A 273 -4.28 -1.28 1.57
C ILE A 273 -4.56 -0.17 2.60
N ILE A 274 -4.88 -0.55 3.84
CA ILE A 274 -5.21 0.42 4.89
C ILE A 274 -4.04 1.34 5.21
N THR A 275 -2.80 0.84 5.19
CA THR A 275 -1.61 1.69 5.33
C THR A 275 -1.47 2.67 4.17
N GLY A 276 -1.77 2.24 2.94
CA GLY A 276 -1.78 3.10 1.75
C GLY A 276 -2.87 4.18 1.78
N GLU A 277 -3.97 3.96 2.52
CA GLU A 277 -5.03 4.94 2.78
C GLU A 277 -4.72 5.87 3.97
N GLY A 278 -3.55 5.73 4.61
CA GLY A 278 -3.15 6.52 5.79
C GLY A 278 -3.73 6.00 7.11
N GLY A 279 -4.32 4.81 7.10
CA GLY A 279 -4.89 4.14 8.26
C GLY A 279 -3.98 3.03 8.82
N TYR A 280 -4.54 2.22 9.71
CA TYR A 280 -3.86 1.05 10.29
C TYR A 280 -4.86 0.01 10.80
N ILE A 281 -4.39 -1.24 10.99
CA ILE A 281 -5.19 -2.35 11.54
C ILE A 281 -4.58 -2.81 12.86
N LYS A 282 -5.44 -3.05 13.86
CA LYS A 282 -5.10 -3.70 15.13
C LYS A 282 -5.89 -4.99 15.30
N VAL A 283 -5.36 -5.90 16.08
CA VAL A 283 -6.06 -7.10 16.53
C VAL A 283 -5.98 -7.20 18.05
N ALA A 284 -7.10 -7.52 18.65
CA ALA A 284 -7.21 -7.91 20.06
C ALA A 284 -7.88 -9.28 20.09
N SER A 285 -7.22 -10.28 20.67
CA SER A 285 -7.71 -11.65 20.67
C SER A 285 -7.27 -12.42 21.91
N VAL A 286 -8.11 -13.32 22.35
CA VAL A 286 -7.81 -14.26 23.42
C VAL A 286 -8.11 -15.67 22.90
N SER A 287 -7.16 -16.56 22.96
CA SER A 287 -7.33 -17.96 22.54
C SER A 287 -8.56 -18.57 23.22
N GLY A 288 -9.46 -19.16 22.43
CA GLY A 288 -10.72 -19.76 22.89
C GLY A 288 -11.88 -18.77 23.16
N LYS A 289 -11.66 -17.43 22.97
CA LYS A 289 -12.71 -16.42 23.23
C LYS A 289 -13.08 -15.57 22.04
N GLY A 290 -12.37 -15.77 20.91
CA GLY A 290 -12.56 -15.00 19.69
C GLY A 290 -11.56 -13.87 19.49
N SER A 291 -11.78 -13.09 18.44
CA SER A 291 -10.92 -11.99 18.02
C SER A 291 -11.73 -10.74 17.70
N THR A 292 -11.09 -9.58 17.82
CA THR A 292 -11.59 -8.31 17.30
C THR A 292 -10.51 -7.70 16.43
N PHE A 293 -10.82 -7.53 15.16
CA PHE A 293 -10.02 -6.77 14.22
C PHE A 293 -10.55 -5.34 14.14
N SER A 294 -9.69 -4.37 14.42
CA SER A 294 -10.03 -2.95 14.40
C SER A 294 -9.31 -2.28 13.23
N VAL A 295 -10.07 -1.80 12.26
CA VAL A 295 -9.58 -1.05 11.09
C VAL A 295 -9.78 0.43 11.35
N PHE A 296 -8.69 1.20 11.31
CA PHE A 296 -8.69 2.65 11.53
C PHE A 296 -8.51 3.37 10.21
N LEU A 297 -9.48 4.20 9.84
CA LEU A 297 -9.50 5.02 8.63
C LEU A 297 -9.40 6.49 9.00
N PRO A 298 -8.63 7.32 8.28
CA PRO A 298 -8.59 8.77 8.49
C PRO A 298 -9.97 9.41 8.31
N LYS A 299 -10.22 10.51 9.04
CA LYS A 299 -11.43 11.31 8.89
C LYS A 299 -11.28 12.41 7.87
#